data_7c22dc3b06ecd15b464ac92120139871
#
_entry.id   7c22dc3b06ecd15b464ac92120139871
#
_cell.length_a   1.000
_cell.length_b   1.000
_cell.length_c   1.000
_cell.angle_alpha   90.00
_cell.angle_beta   90.00
_cell.angle_gamma   90.00
#
_symmetry.space_group_name_H-M   'P 1'
#
loop_
_entity.id
_entity.type
_entity.pdbx_description
1 polymer ?
#
loop_
_entity_poly.entity_id
_entity_poly.type
_entity_poly.pdbx_seq_one_letter_code
_entity_poly.pdbx_strand_id
1 'polypeptide(L)'
;MLNAQSAFSSLWSNAFCLMLTYRKLGIHRRMDSATVLSIDTEPSRVRVTKSILSCPEYLAITRLYSRVRTKLEKLTLPAGLRSGMYLIPVSLASEVDTIIANAEDELRQLVDVFLAQYDKRIVEEESRLKAAYHTRDYPDPDTVRAAFGLTYSYIAFDLPGTLETISATMLKREERRSME
;
A
#
# COMPACT_ATOMS: atom_id res chain seq x y z
N MET A 1 2.51 -24.35 -33.90
CA MET A 1 2.82 -24.34 -32.45
C MET A 1 3.69 -23.11 -32.19
N LEU A 2 3.14 -22.07 -31.61
CA LEU A 2 3.92 -20.93 -31.13
C LEU A 2 4.84 -21.44 -30.02
N ASN A 3 6.14 -21.27 -30.20
CA ASN A 3 7.14 -21.73 -29.24
C ASN A 3 6.89 -20.99 -27.92
N ALA A 4 6.74 -21.68 -26.78
CA ALA A 4 6.48 -21.07 -25.48
C ALA A 4 7.49 -19.96 -25.15
N GLN A 5 8.71 -20.09 -25.61
CA GLN A 5 9.79 -19.09 -25.51
C GLN A 5 9.47 -17.77 -26.23
N SER A 6 8.84 -17.83 -27.42
CA SER A 6 8.45 -16.62 -28.16
C SER A 6 7.25 -15.91 -27.52
N ALA A 7 6.34 -16.67 -26.94
CA ALA A 7 5.20 -16.12 -26.22
C ALA A 7 5.63 -15.46 -24.91
N PHE A 8 6.59 -16.05 -24.21
CA PHE A 8 7.11 -15.51 -22.93
C PHE A 8 7.92 -14.22 -23.17
N SER A 9 8.83 -14.21 -24.16
CA SER A 9 9.57 -12.99 -24.50
C SER A 9 8.67 -11.86 -25.01
N SER A 10 7.60 -12.19 -25.73
CA SER A 10 6.63 -11.19 -26.20
C SER A 10 5.78 -10.61 -25.07
N LEU A 11 5.49 -11.38 -24.02
CA LEU A 11 4.77 -10.87 -22.85
C LEU A 11 5.60 -9.82 -22.10
N TRP A 12 6.88 -10.11 -21.85
CA TRP A 12 7.77 -9.22 -21.12
C TRP A 12 8.15 -7.95 -21.90
N SER A 13 8.23 -8.03 -23.22
CA SER A 13 8.46 -6.85 -24.05
C SER A 13 7.22 -5.94 -24.19
N ASN A 14 6.03 -6.46 -23.90
CA ASN A 14 4.77 -5.75 -24.01
C ASN A 14 4.09 -5.43 -22.66
N ALA A 15 4.78 -5.65 -21.55
CA ALA A 15 4.30 -5.34 -20.22
C ALA A 15 5.39 -4.69 -19.37
N PHE A 16 4.98 -3.92 -18.38
CA PHE A 16 5.86 -3.37 -17.35
C PHE A 16 5.29 -3.68 -15.96
N CYS A 17 6.14 -3.68 -14.96
CA CYS A 17 5.70 -3.81 -13.58
C CYS A 17 5.57 -2.41 -12.94
N LEU A 18 4.38 -2.12 -12.44
CA LEU A 18 4.15 -0.99 -11.56
C LEU A 18 4.28 -1.47 -10.12
N MET A 19 5.16 -0.87 -9.35
CA MET A 19 5.23 -1.04 -7.90
C MET A 19 4.61 0.18 -7.23
N LEU A 20 3.58 -0.03 -6.41
CA LEU A 20 2.84 1.04 -5.76
C LEU A 20 2.80 0.80 -4.25
N THR A 21 3.17 1.83 -3.50
CA THR A 21 3.17 1.82 -2.04
C THR A 21 2.34 2.97 -1.51
N TYR A 22 1.44 2.64 -0.57
CA TYR A 22 0.63 3.62 0.15
C TYR A 22 1.22 3.87 1.53
N ARG A 23 1.46 5.14 1.85
CA ARG A 23 1.80 5.58 3.20
C ARG A 23 0.59 6.21 3.85
N LYS A 24 0.38 5.92 5.12
CA LYS A 24 -0.72 6.48 5.90
C LYS A 24 -0.29 6.68 7.36
N LEU A 25 -0.92 7.63 8.03
CA LEU A 25 -0.76 7.80 9.47
C LEU A 25 -1.17 6.51 10.19
N GLY A 26 -0.29 6.00 11.03
CA GLY A 26 -0.63 4.91 11.94
C GLY A 26 -1.56 5.43 13.04
N ILE A 27 -2.75 4.85 13.15
CA ILE A 27 -3.76 5.27 14.13
C ILE A 27 -3.89 4.33 15.33
N HIS A 28 -3.11 3.27 15.37
CA HIS A 28 -3.11 2.34 16.50
C HIS A 28 -1.88 2.56 17.37
N ARG A 29 -2.09 2.67 18.66
CA ARG A 29 -1.04 2.80 19.68
C ARG A 29 -1.16 1.68 20.70
N ARG A 30 -0.02 1.13 21.09
CA ARG A 30 0.03 0.15 22.17
C ARG A 30 -0.28 0.84 23.49
N MET A 31 -1.13 0.24 24.31
CA MET A 31 -1.38 0.70 25.66
C MET A 31 -0.29 0.21 26.61
N ASP A 32 0.05 1.05 27.59
CA ASP A 32 1.02 0.66 28.62
C ASP A 32 0.46 -0.45 29.48
N SER A 33 1.37 -1.33 29.95
CA SER A 33 1.01 -2.48 30.77
C SER A 33 0.28 -2.10 32.08
N ALA A 34 0.52 -0.90 32.62
CA ALA A 34 -0.18 -0.40 33.80
C ALA A 34 -1.70 -0.27 33.58
N THR A 35 -2.13 0.09 32.38
CA THR A 35 -3.55 0.18 32.03
C THR A 35 -4.17 -1.19 31.76
N VAL A 36 -3.34 -2.20 31.51
CA VAL A 36 -3.76 -3.60 31.26
C VAL A 36 -3.86 -4.42 32.53
N LEU A 37 -3.27 -3.95 33.64
CA LEU A 37 -3.22 -4.64 34.94
C LEU A 37 -4.59 -4.87 35.61
N SER A 38 -5.66 -4.26 35.10
CA SER A 38 -7.04 -4.55 35.53
C SER A 38 -7.60 -5.86 34.92
N ILE A 39 -6.87 -6.48 34.01
CA ILE A 39 -7.25 -7.74 33.37
C ILE A 39 -6.50 -8.85 34.12
N ASP A 40 -7.23 -9.78 34.72
CA ASP A 40 -6.67 -10.95 35.43
C ASP A 40 -6.02 -11.92 34.43
N THR A 41 -4.88 -11.49 33.88
CA THR A 41 -4.15 -12.24 32.84
C THR A 41 -2.67 -11.86 32.90
N GLU A 42 -1.81 -12.79 32.57
CA GLU A 42 -0.36 -12.55 32.50
C GLU A 42 -0.04 -11.43 31.48
N PRO A 43 0.48 -10.26 31.92
CA PRO A 43 0.64 -9.07 31.05
C PRO A 43 1.53 -9.31 29.82
N SER A 44 2.43 -10.27 29.88
CA SER A 44 3.35 -10.63 28.78
C SER A 44 2.63 -11.25 27.58
N ARG A 45 1.44 -11.82 27.80
CA ARG A 45 0.64 -12.53 26.78
C ARG A 45 -0.46 -11.67 26.17
N VAL A 46 -0.76 -10.51 26.74
CA VAL A 46 -1.83 -9.63 26.30
C VAL A 46 -1.25 -8.35 25.68
N ARG A 47 -1.69 -8.05 24.46
CA ARG A 47 -1.38 -6.78 23.77
C ARG A 47 -2.67 -6.01 23.57
N VAL A 48 -2.83 -4.93 24.30
CA VAL A 48 -3.96 -4.02 24.10
C VAL A 48 -3.51 -2.83 23.27
N THR A 49 -4.28 -2.52 22.23
CA THR A 49 -4.07 -1.36 21.38
C THR A 49 -5.29 -0.45 21.44
N LYS A 50 -5.05 0.85 21.44
CA LYS A 50 -6.08 1.87 21.27
C LYS A 50 -6.02 2.44 19.87
N SER A 51 -7.18 2.79 19.30
CA SER A 51 -7.25 3.64 18.12
C SER A 51 -7.25 5.09 18.57
N ILE A 52 -6.34 5.89 18.04
CA ILE A 52 -6.20 7.31 18.40
C ILE A 52 -6.99 8.25 17.50
N LEU A 53 -7.45 7.76 16.36
CA LEU A 53 -8.26 8.51 15.40
C LEU A 53 -9.25 7.57 14.70
N SER A 54 -10.53 7.94 14.76
CA SER A 54 -11.59 7.26 14.03
C SER A 54 -12.55 8.31 13.48
N CYS A 55 -12.20 8.91 12.33
CA CYS A 55 -12.95 10.00 11.75
C CYS A 55 -13.23 9.77 10.25
N PRO A 56 -14.30 10.38 9.72
CA PRO A 56 -14.70 10.22 8.32
C PRO A 56 -13.62 10.64 7.34
N GLU A 57 -12.87 11.69 7.67
CA GLU A 57 -11.80 12.24 6.83
C GLU A 57 -10.66 11.21 6.64
N TYR A 58 -10.22 10.56 7.71
CA TYR A 58 -9.23 9.48 7.63
C TYR A 58 -9.76 8.28 6.84
N LEU A 59 -11.02 7.93 7.03
CA LEU A 59 -11.67 6.86 6.27
C LEU A 59 -11.77 7.19 4.78
N ALA A 60 -11.97 8.45 4.40
CA ALA A 60 -11.98 8.88 3.00
C ALA A 60 -10.63 8.61 2.32
N ILE A 61 -9.51 8.92 3.00
CA ILE A 61 -8.16 8.63 2.51
C ILE A 61 -7.96 7.10 2.31
N THR A 62 -8.34 6.29 3.29
CA THR A 62 -8.17 4.83 3.18
C THR A 62 -9.05 4.22 2.08
N ARG A 63 -10.23 4.79 1.86
CA ARG A 63 -11.12 4.41 0.75
C ARG A 63 -10.54 4.77 -0.61
N LEU A 64 -9.87 5.93 -0.73
CA LEU A 64 -9.14 6.29 -1.94
C LEU A 64 -8.10 5.21 -2.28
N TYR A 65 -7.26 4.82 -1.33
CA TYR A 65 -6.25 3.78 -1.55
C TYR A 65 -6.85 2.45 -2.01
N SER A 66 -7.94 2.02 -1.38
CA SER A 66 -8.66 0.81 -1.76
C SER A 66 -9.23 0.90 -3.18
N ARG A 67 -9.80 2.05 -3.55
CA ARG A 67 -10.37 2.29 -4.87
C ARG A 67 -9.29 2.30 -5.97
N VAL A 68 -8.15 2.94 -5.73
CA VAL A 68 -7.00 2.93 -6.65
C VAL A 68 -6.50 1.50 -6.85
N ARG A 69 -6.31 0.77 -5.75
CA ARG A 69 -5.92 -0.64 -5.79
C ARG A 69 -6.88 -1.47 -6.67
N THR A 70 -8.17 -1.37 -6.44
CA THR A 70 -9.17 -2.11 -7.20
C THR A 70 -9.19 -1.73 -8.68
N LYS A 71 -8.92 -0.45 -9.02
CA LYS A 71 -8.80 -0.01 -10.42
C LYS A 71 -7.58 -0.67 -11.09
N LEU A 72 -6.42 -0.63 -10.44
CA LEU A 72 -5.19 -1.23 -10.96
C LEU A 72 -5.28 -2.75 -11.08
N GLU A 73 -5.89 -3.43 -10.11
CA GLU A 73 -6.10 -4.88 -10.17
C GLU A 73 -6.90 -5.33 -11.41
N LYS A 74 -7.82 -4.49 -11.90
CA LYS A 74 -8.58 -4.77 -13.14
C LYS A 74 -7.75 -4.64 -14.42
N LEU A 75 -6.68 -3.86 -14.38
CA LEU A 75 -5.78 -3.63 -15.51
C LEU A 75 -4.57 -4.56 -15.48
N THR A 76 -4.39 -5.33 -14.40
CA THR A 76 -3.22 -6.17 -14.16
C THR A 76 -3.40 -7.53 -14.83
N LEU A 77 -2.34 -7.99 -15.48
CA LEU A 77 -2.25 -9.36 -15.93
C LEU A 77 -2.08 -10.32 -14.73
N PRO A 78 -2.64 -11.54 -14.79
CA PRO A 78 -2.51 -12.52 -13.72
C PRO A 78 -1.07 -13.06 -13.65
N ALA A 79 -0.24 -12.44 -12.81
CA ALA A 79 1.18 -12.76 -12.69
C ALA A 79 1.59 -13.31 -11.32
N GLY A 80 0.66 -13.46 -10.37
CA GLY A 80 0.97 -13.95 -9.02
C GLY A 80 2.02 -13.10 -8.26
N LEU A 81 2.14 -11.82 -8.60
CA LEU A 81 3.12 -10.92 -8.01
C LEU A 81 2.75 -10.55 -6.57
N ARG A 82 3.75 -10.04 -5.84
CA ARG A 82 3.55 -9.53 -4.48
C ARG A 82 2.51 -8.41 -4.45
N SER A 83 1.79 -8.28 -3.33
CA SER A 83 0.85 -7.18 -3.09
C SER A 83 1.52 -5.82 -3.32
N GLY A 84 0.88 -4.95 -4.09
CA GLY A 84 1.42 -3.66 -4.51
C GLY A 84 2.25 -3.70 -5.80
N MET A 85 2.43 -4.86 -6.40
CA MET A 85 3.06 -5.03 -7.71
C MET A 85 2.00 -5.44 -8.74
N TYR A 86 1.99 -4.73 -9.87
CA TYR A 86 1.01 -4.90 -10.93
C TYR A 86 1.73 -5.08 -12.26
N LEU A 87 1.49 -6.19 -12.95
CA LEU A 87 2.00 -6.40 -14.30
C LEU A 87 1.00 -5.79 -15.29
N ILE A 88 1.37 -4.70 -15.92
CA ILE A 88 0.49 -3.88 -16.75
C ILE A 88 0.92 -3.99 -18.22
N PRO A 89 -0.01 -4.26 -19.16
CA PRO A 89 0.28 -4.12 -20.58
C PRO A 89 0.72 -2.70 -20.95
N VAL A 90 1.74 -2.58 -21.80
CA VAL A 90 2.24 -1.25 -22.26
C VAL A 90 1.13 -0.41 -22.89
N SER A 91 0.16 -1.04 -23.56
CA SER A 91 -1.01 -0.37 -24.13
C SER A 91 -1.89 0.36 -23.11
N LEU A 92 -1.81 0.00 -21.84
CA LEU A 92 -2.58 0.62 -20.74
C LEU A 92 -1.76 1.63 -19.92
N ALA A 93 -0.52 1.92 -20.31
CA ALA A 93 0.37 2.81 -19.56
C ALA A 93 -0.26 4.20 -19.32
N SER A 94 -0.84 4.81 -20.34
CA SER A 94 -1.48 6.14 -20.25
C SER A 94 -2.71 6.13 -19.31
N GLU A 95 -3.47 5.03 -19.29
CA GLU A 95 -4.60 4.88 -18.39
C GLU A 95 -4.12 4.77 -16.93
N VAL A 96 -3.06 4.01 -16.71
CA VAL A 96 -2.44 3.85 -15.38
C VAL A 96 -1.88 5.17 -14.88
N ASP A 97 -1.15 5.91 -15.71
CA ASP A 97 -0.65 7.25 -15.37
C ASP A 97 -1.78 8.20 -14.97
N THR A 98 -2.88 8.18 -15.71
CA THR A 98 -4.07 8.98 -15.39
C THR A 98 -4.68 8.58 -14.04
N ILE A 99 -4.77 7.28 -13.75
CA ILE A 99 -5.28 6.80 -12.47
C ILE A 99 -4.40 7.28 -11.32
N ILE A 100 -3.08 7.21 -11.48
CA ILE A 100 -2.11 7.61 -10.44
C ILE A 100 -2.16 9.13 -10.23
N ALA A 101 -2.09 9.92 -11.29
CA ALA A 101 -2.13 11.38 -11.20
C ALA A 101 -3.42 11.88 -10.50
N ASN A 102 -4.57 11.34 -10.89
CA ASN A 102 -5.84 11.68 -10.26
C ASN A 102 -5.86 11.26 -8.77
N ALA A 103 -5.24 10.12 -8.43
CA ALA A 103 -5.15 9.66 -7.06
C ALA A 103 -4.24 10.54 -6.19
N GLU A 104 -3.13 11.05 -6.75
CA GLU A 104 -2.25 11.99 -6.05
C GLU A 104 -2.95 13.31 -5.76
N ASP A 105 -3.68 13.85 -6.73
CA ASP A 105 -4.44 15.09 -6.58
C ASP A 105 -5.57 14.93 -5.56
N GLU A 106 -6.35 13.85 -5.64
CA GLU A 106 -7.40 13.57 -4.69
C GLU A 106 -6.85 13.32 -3.28
N LEU A 107 -5.72 12.61 -3.15
CA LEU A 107 -5.05 12.40 -1.87
C LEU A 107 -4.66 13.71 -1.22
N ARG A 108 -4.08 14.63 -1.99
CA ARG A 108 -3.68 15.96 -1.50
C ARG A 108 -4.88 16.71 -0.93
N GLN A 109 -5.98 16.75 -1.67
CA GLN A 109 -7.22 17.39 -1.23
C GLN A 109 -7.80 16.74 0.04
N LEU A 110 -7.84 15.40 0.11
CA LEU A 110 -8.35 14.69 1.27
C LEU A 110 -7.46 14.89 2.52
N VAL A 111 -6.15 14.97 2.35
CA VAL A 111 -5.21 15.29 3.43
C VAL A 111 -5.41 16.73 3.93
N ASP A 112 -5.63 17.69 3.04
CA ASP A 112 -5.93 19.07 3.44
C ASP A 112 -7.25 19.16 4.23
N VAL A 113 -8.29 18.47 3.78
CA VAL A 113 -9.57 18.39 4.53
C VAL A 113 -9.38 17.73 5.89
N PHE A 114 -8.61 16.66 5.96
CA PHE A 114 -8.30 15.97 7.21
C PHE A 114 -7.55 16.90 8.18
N LEU A 115 -6.53 17.60 7.71
CA LEU A 115 -5.74 18.52 8.54
C LEU A 115 -6.55 19.72 9.01
N ALA A 116 -7.47 20.24 8.21
CA ALA A 116 -8.38 21.32 8.62
C ALA A 116 -9.30 20.94 9.78
N GLN A 117 -9.53 19.65 10.00
CA GLN A 117 -10.35 19.13 11.10
C GLN A 117 -9.52 18.49 12.22
N TYR A 118 -8.18 18.40 12.05
CA TYR A 118 -7.32 17.56 12.89
C TYR A 118 -7.40 17.95 14.37
N ASP A 119 -7.25 19.23 14.72
CA ASP A 119 -7.30 19.71 16.11
C ASP A 119 -8.66 19.42 16.76
N LYS A 120 -9.74 19.64 16.02
CA LYS A 120 -11.09 19.31 16.49
C LYS A 120 -11.23 17.80 16.77
N ARG A 121 -10.65 16.96 15.90
CA ARG A 121 -10.68 15.49 16.10
C ARG A 121 -9.88 15.07 17.32
N ILE A 122 -8.76 15.73 17.61
CA ILE A 122 -7.98 15.48 18.83
C ILE A 122 -8.83 15.74 20.08
N VAL A 123 -9.53 16.87 20.16
CA VAL A 123 -10.40 17.18 21.27
C VAL A 123 -11.55 16.16 21.43
N GLU A 124 -12.13 15.72 20.33
CA GLU A 124 -13.15 14.66 20.35
C GLU A 124 -12.58 13.33 20.90
N GLU A 125 -11.37 12.95 20.47
CA GLU A 125 -10.73 11.72 20.92
C GLU A 125 -10.25 11.81 22.39
N GLU A 126 -9.83 12.97 22.87
CA GLU A 126 -9.55 13.19 24.30
C GLU A 126 -10.77 12.85 25.15
N SER A 127 -11.95 13.34 24.75
CA SER A 127 -13.20 13.05 25.43
C SER A 127 -13.58 11.56 25.40
N ARG A 128 -13.25 10.85 24.32
CA ARG A 128 -13.56 9.42 24.14
C ARG A 128 -12.57 8.52 24.86
N LEU A 129 -11.27 8.82 24.74
CA LEU A 129 -10.20 7.99 25.29
C LEU A 129 -10.01 8.21 26.79
N LYS A 130 -10.38 9.37 27.33
CA LYS A 130 -10.30 9.70 28.77
C LYS A 130 -8.90 9.38 29.34
N ALA A 131 -8.81 8.48 30.32
CA ALA A 131 -7.55 8.07 30.94
C ALA A 131 -6.55 7.41 29.97
N ALA A 132 -7.02 6.92 28.82
CA ALA A 132 -6.17 6.36 27.79
C ALA A 132 -5.64 7.40 26.79
N TYR A 133 -6.06 8.67 26.89
CA TYR A 133 -5.57 9.74 26.04
C TYR A 133 -4.15 10.13 26.44
N HIS A 134 -3.30 10.34 25.41
CA HIS A 134 -1.96 10.91 25.58
C HIS A 134 -1.65 11.86 24.43
N THR A 135 -1.34 13.11 24.71
CA THR A 135 -1.00 14.13 23.71
C THR A 135 0.14 13.68 22.77
N ARG A 136 1.13 12.95 23.29
CA ARG A 136 2.25 12.39 22.51
C ARG A 136 1.85 11.46 21.37
N ASP A 137 0.63 10.95 21.37
CA ASP A 137 0.12 10.05 20.33
C ASP A 137 -0.29 10.81 19.06
N TYR A 138 -0.43 12.13 19.17
CA TYR A 138 -0.90 13.02 18.11
C TYR A 138 0.25 13.89 17.62
N PRO A 139 0.89 13.52 16.49
CA PRO A 139 1.95 14.33 15.90
C PRO A 139 1.44 15.69 15.45
N ASP A 140 2.36 16.62 15.23
CA ASP A 140 2.05 17.92 14.64
C ASP A 140 1.50 17.78 13.21
N PRO A 141 0.78 18.80 12.71
CA PRO A 141 0.14 18.75 11.39
C PRO A 141 1.11 18.49 10.22
N ASP A 142 2.35 18.97 10.29
CA ASP A 142 3.33 18.76 9.21
C ASP A 142 3.81 17.31 9.18
N THR A 143 4.08 16.72 10.34
CA THR A 143 4.39 15.30 10.49
C THR A 143 3.21 14.44 10.02
N VAL A 144 1.98 14.83 10.35
CA VAL A 144 0.77 14.15 9.89
C VAL A 144 0.66 14.22 8.36
N ARG A 145 0.87 15.39 7.76
CA ARG A 145 0.87 15.55 6.30
C ARG A 145 1.90 14.63 5.63
N ALA A 146 3.11 14.61 6.14
CA ALA A 146 4.20 13.79 5.61
C ALA A 146 3.96 12.27 5.75
N ALA A 147 3.08 11.87 6.69
CA ALA A 147 2.73 10.47 6.89
C ALA A 147 1.85 9.90 5.78
N PHE A 148 1.12 10.75 5.04
CA PHE A 148 0.32 10.31 3.90
C PHE A 148 1.12 10.40 2.62
N GLY A 149 0.94 9.43 1.73
CA GLY A 149 1.60 9.46 0.43
C GLY A 149 1.26 8.27 -0.43
N LEU A 150 1.50 8.47 -1.70
CA LEU A 150 1.47 7.47 -2.73
C LEU A 150 2.85 7.51 -3.41
N THR A 151 3.55 6.39 -3.41
CA THR A 151 4.87 6.28 -4.05
C THR A 151 4.82 5.15 -5.05
N TYR A 152 5.29 5.39 -6.25
CA TYR A 152 5.29 4.38 -7.29
C TYR A 152 6.61 4.37 -8.07
N SER A 153 6.88 3.24 -8.69
CA SER A 153 7.98 3.08 -9.64
C SER A 153 7.59 2.13 -10.75
N TYR A 154 8.06 2.42 -11.95
CA TYR A 154 7.92 1.56 -13.10
C TYR A 154 9.19 0.73 -13.26
N ILE A 155 9.02 -0.58 -13.40
CA ILE A 155 10.10 -1.53 -13.63
C ILE A 155 9.84 -2.16 -15.00
N ALA A 156 10.70 -1.90 -15.95
CA ALA A 156 10.73 -2.62 -17.21
C ALA A 156 11.54 -3.91 -17.01
N PHE A 157 11.02 -5.01 -17.52
CA PHE A 157 11.75 -6.25 -17.56
C PHE A 157 12.49 -6.31 -18.88
N ASP A 158 13.77 -6.07 -18.86
CA ASP A 158 14.65 -6.48 -19.94
C ASP A 158 15.16 -7.88 -19.60
N LEU A 159 15.05 -8.82 -20.54
CA LEU A 159 15.68 -10.13 -20.37
C LEU A 159 17.20 -9.86 -20.40
N PRO A 160 17.93 -9.99 -19.28
CA PRO A 160 19.35 -9.78 -19.31
C PRO A 160 19.94 -10.79 -20.30
N GLY A 161 20.77 -10.36 -21.24
CA GLY A 161 21.55 -11.27 -22.10
C GLY A 161 22.39 -12.26 -21.32
N THR A 162 22.57 -12.06 -20.01
CA THR A 162 23.13 -13.00 -19.05
C THR A 162 22.25 -14.23 -18.78
N LEU A 163 20.94 -14.19 -19.06
CA LEU A 163 20.09 -15.40 -18.97
C LEU A 163 20.34 -16.37 -20.13
N GLU A 164 20.90 -15.92 -21.23
CA GLU A 164 21.37 -16.81 -22.29
C GLU A 164 22.56 -17.73 -21.85
N THR A 165 23.26 -17.30 -20.79
CA THR A 165 24.38 -18.09 -20.19
C THR A 165 23.92 -18.97 -19.02
N ILE A 166 22.71 -18.78 -18.50
CA ILE A 166 22.11 -19.65 -17.48
C ILE A 166 21.67 -20.93 -18.19
N SER A 167 22.17 -22.06 -17.72
CA SER A 167 21.97 -23.38 -18.34
C SER A 167 20.50 -23.58 -18.75
N ALA A 168 20.24 -24.11 -19.91
CA ALA A 168 18.91 -24.42 -20.44
C ALA A 168 18.00 -25.21 -19.46
N THR A 169 18.59 -25.85 -18.45
CA THR A 169 17.93 -26.56 -17.37
C THR A 169 17.31 -25.60 -16.35
N MET A 170 17.98 -24.48 -16.06
CA MET A 170 17.44 -23.47 -15.13
C MET A 170 16.29 -22.68 -15.76
N LEU A 171 16.41 -22.34 -17.04
CA LEU A 171 15.33 -21.72 -17.82
C LEU A 171 14.08 -22.61 -17.83
N LYS A 172 14.22 -23.88 -18.14
CA LYS A 172 13.10 -24.84 -18.11
C LYS A 172 12.48 -24.99 -16.71
N ARG A 173 13.26 -24.84 -15.65
CA ARG A 173 12.77 -24.93 -14.27
C ARG A 173 11.98 -23.70 -13.87
N GLU A 174 12.39 -22.51 -14.31
CA GLU A 174 11.69 -21.26 -14.05
C GLU A 174 10.41 -21.12 -14.89
N GLU A 175 10.44 -21.59 -16.15
CA GLU A 175 9.26 -21.70 -17.01
C GLU A 175 8.16 -22.59 -16.37
N ARG A 176 8.53 -23.74 -15.79
CA ARG A 176 7.57 -24.59 -15.07
C ARG A 176 6.97 -23.91 -13.85
N ARG A 177 7.80 -23.19 -13.09
CA ARG A 177 7.35 -22.46 -11.90
C ARG A 177 6.39 -21.31 -12.21
N SER A 178 6.49 -20.74 -13.39
CA SER A 178 5.64 -19.63 -13.84
C SER A 178 4.33 -20.10 -14.46
N MET A 179 4.16 -21.41 -14.70
CA MET A 179 2.95 -22.03 -15.24
C MET A 179 2.08 -22.75 -14.18
N GLU A 180 2.60 -22.94 -12.98
CA GLU A 180 1.88 -23.44 -11.78
C GLU A 180 1.32 -22.28 -10.94
#